data_3cc1557dfa0b6b0897f3aa7bfbae1419
#
_entry.id   3cc1557dfa0b6b0897f3aa7bfbae1419
#
_cell.length_a   1.000
_cell.length_b   1.000
_cell.length_c   1.000
_cell.angle_alpha   90.00
_cell.angle_beta   90.00
_cell.angle_gamma   90.00
#
_symmetry.space_group_name_H-M   'P 1'
#
loop_
_entity.id
_entity.type
_entity.pdbx_description
1 polymer ?
#
loop_
_entity_poly.entity_id
_entity_poly.type
_entity_poly.pdbx_seq_one_letter_code
_entity_poly.pdbx_strand_id
1 'polypeptide(L)'
;MQEMRRVLATIVLAASFIIGGCHHDVEVPPLPEQKISLLGDRFFDVKALSAERILVTGYRGKILETTDAGRSWNVIQTPTDRALYNIRFADAQNGWICGQAGVILNTKDGGKTWTEQKSNTDQYLFAIYTLSPTHVYAAGDKSTLLETTDGGANWKVRKVAQSKEGISDDIALAVQDPIFYDIEFADDQHGWIVGEFGTIHATTDGGQTWTAQQESLLGEGIVDILDLPTFFGVHFVNTQEGIAAGLEGKIARTKDGGQTWAFDTVDEKVEVQDPLYAPFLFPDGKAWVVGAGGEVLTREPGQEAWKRAKLGMRLFTWLRGVDFFDHNNGWIVGGFGTILKTKDGGKTWTPSLA
;
A
#
# COMPACT_ATOMS: atom_id res chain seq x y z
N MET A 1 11.27 52.38 71.74
CA MET A 1 11.06 50.93 71.43
C MET A 1 9.62 50.66 71.00
N GLN A 2 9.02 51.57 70.22
CA GLN A 2 7.62 51.42 69.74
C GLN A 2 7.44 51.70 68.20
N GLU A 3 8.53 52.02 67.54
CA GLU A 3 8.45 52.28 66.07
C GLU A 3 8.99 51.18 65.16
N MET A 4 9.44 50.06 65.74
CA MET A 4 10.04 48.98 64.96
C MET A 4 9.10 47.76 64.77
N ARG A 5 7.80 47.91 65.04
CA ARG A 5 6.77 46.89 64.98
C ARG A 5 5.71 47.16 63.89
N ARG A 6 5.84 48.23 63.09
CA ARG A 6 4.86 48.59 62.03
C ARG A 6 5.35 48.39 60.60
N VAL A 7 6.56 47.87 60.36
CA VAL A 7 7.13 47.67 59.06
C VAL A 7 7.18 46.19 58.66
N LEU A 8 6.79 45.27 59.55
CA LEU A 8 6.79 43.82 59.21
C LEU A 8 5.40 43.21 58.93
N ALA A 9 4.35 44.02 58.76
CA ALA A 9 2.98 43.55 58.56
C ALA A 9 2.42 43.86 57.15
N THR A 10 3.26 44.36 56.23
CA THR A 10 2.76 44.79 54.90
C THR A 10 3.52 44.16 53.71
N ILE A 11 4.19 43.02 53.89
CA ILE A 11 4.88 42.30 52.81
C ILE A 11 4.52 40.80 52.83
N VAL A 12 3.27 40.45 53.06
CA VAL A 12 2.76 39.08 52.89
C VAL A 12 1.37 39.10 52.23
N LEU A 13 1.14 40.02 51.30
CA LEU A 13 -0.12 40.02 50.54
C LEU A 13 0.15 40.59 49.13
N ALA A 14 0.84 39.86 48.29
CA ALA A 14 0.74 39.99 46.85
C ALA A 14 1.71 39.01 46.13
N ALA A 15 1.46 37.72 46.22
CA ALA A 15 2.05 36.77 45.24
C ALA A 15 1.12 35.54 45.08
N SER A 16 -0.19 35.78 44.98
CA SER A 16 -1.05 34.82 44.31
C SER A 16 -0.98 35.11 42.78
N PHE A 17 0.13 34.76 42.17
CA PHE A 17 0.16 34.65 40.72
C PHE A 17 -0.79 33.53 40.36
N ILE A 18 -1.99 33.93 39.93
CA ILE A 18 -2.89 33.12 39.13
C ILE A 18 -2.11 32.77 37.85
N ILE A 19 -1.57 31.57 37.80
CA ILE A 19 -1.18 30.94 36.54
C ILE A 19 -2.50 30.55 35.85
N GLY A 20 -3.19 31.55 35.36
CA GLY A 20 -4.20 31.37 34.32
C GLY A 20 -3.43 30.99 33.09
N GLY A 21 -3.21 29.71 32.88
CA GLY A 21 -2.81 29.20 31.58
C GLY A 21 -3.88 29.63 30.60
N CYS A 22 -3.57 30.62 29.76
CA CYS A 22 -4.34 30.83 28.54
C CYS A 22 -4.21 29.57 27.71
N HIS A 23 -5.13 28.64 27.88
CA HIS A 23 -5.45 27.72 26.80
C HIS A 23 -6.03 28.61 25.69
N HIS A 24 -5.18 29.12 24.82
CA HIS A 24 -5.61 29.48 23.50
C HIS A 24 -5.87 28.13 22.83
N ASP A 25 -7.14 27.75 22.76
CA ASP A 25 -7.58 26.78 21.79
C ASP A 25 -7.16 27.33 20.42
N VAL A 26 -6.03 26.81 19.91
CA VAL A 26 -5.61 27.12 18.55
C VAL A 26 -6.66 26.45 17.69
N GLU A 27 -7.62 27.22 17.16
CA GLU A 27 -8.51 26.74 16.12
C GLU A 27 -7.64 26.28 14.96
N VAL A 28 -7.50 24.96 14.80
CA VAL A 28 -6.87 24.37 13.61
C VAL A 28 -7.80 24.69 12.45
N PRO A 29 -7.33 25.44 11.44
CA PRO A 29 -8.18 25.75 10.30
C PRO A 29 -8.63 24.45 9.63
N PRO A 30 -9.85 24.37 9.11
CA PRO A 30 -10.33 23.20 8.39
C PRO A 30 -9.42 22.90 7.21
N LEU A 31 -9.23 21.61 6.92
CA LEU A 31 -8.45 21.18 5.75
C LEU A 31 -9.04 21.82 4.48
N PRO A 32 -8.19 22.27 3.54
CA PRO A 32 -8.66 22.87 2.32
C PRO A 32 -9.51 21.88 1.51
N GLU A 33 -10.57 22.38 0.88
CA GLU A 33 -11.41 21.57 0.01
C GLU A 33 -10.58 20.89 -1.08
N GLN A 34 -10.69 19.58 -1.18
CA GLN A 34 -9.96 18.79 -2.17
C GLN A 34 -10.68 18.87 -3.52
N LYS A 35 -9.92 19.15 -4.58
CA LYS A 35 -10.40 19.24 -5.96
C LYS A 35 -9.56 18.36 -6.88
N ILE A 36 -10.14 17.94 -7.99
CA ILE A 36 -9.40 17.23 -9.04
C ILE A 36 -8.44 18.22 -9.71
N SER A 37 -7.17 17.81 -9.85
CA SER A 37 -6.13 18.59 -10.53
C SER A 37 -5.26 17.65 -11.34
N LEU A 38 -5.50 17.54 -12.64
CA LEU A 38 -4.90 16.55 -13.52
C LEU A 38 -3.35 16.50 -13.45
N LEU A 39 -2.69 17.66 -13.38
CA LEU A 39 -1.21 17.69 -13.36
C LEU A 39 -0.62 17.57 -11.95
N GLY A 40 -1.35 17.93 -10.91
CA GLY A 40 -0.88 17.92 -9.52
C GLY A 40 -1.21 16.62 -8.79
N ASP A 41 -2.14 15.84 -9.30
CA ASP A 41 -2.60 14.63 -8.65
C ASP A 41 -1.64 13.47 -8.87
N ARG A 42 -1.49 12.66 -7.82
CA ARG A 42 -0.68 11.45 -7.79
C ARG A 42 -1.53 10.36 -7.16
N PHE A 43 -1.86 9.35 -7.95
CA PHE A 43 -2.71 8.24 -7.51
C PHE A 43 -1.86 7.02 -7.24
N PHE A 44 -2.09 6.39 -6.09
CA PHE A 44 -1.25 5.30 -5.62
C PHE A 44 -1.94 3.95 -5.75
N ASP A 45 -3.25 3.89 -5.53
CA ASP A 45 -3.98 2.63 -5.65
C ASP A 45 -5.39 2.86 -6.20
N VAL A 46 -5.95 1.79 -6.76
CA VAL A 46 -7.28 1.76 -7.33
C VAL A 46 -8.01 0.51 -6.86
N LYS A 47 -9.29 0.65 -6.53
CA LYS A 47 -10.16 -0.48 -6.17
C LYS A 47 -11.44 -0.45 -6.97
N ALA A 48 -11.60 -1.44 -7.82
CA ALA A 48 -12.82 -1.67 -8.59
C ALA A 48 -13.82 -2.48 -7.73
N LEU A 49 -14.84 -1.80 -7.22
CA LEU A 49 -15.91 -2.41 -6.41
C LEU A 49 -17.01 -3.02 -7.27
N SER A 50 -17.16 -2.51 -8.48
CA SER A 50 -18.01 -3.04 -9.54
C SER A 50 -17.49 -2.59 -10.91
N ALA A 51 -18.11 -3.03 -11.99
CA ALA A 51 -17.79 -2.54 -13.35
C ALA A 51 -18.01 -1.01 -13.51
N GLU A 52 -18.81 -0.41 -12.64
CA GLU A 52 -19.19 1.02 -12.70
C GLU A 52 -18.62 1.83 -11.54
N ARG A 53 -18.40 1.19 -10.37
CA ARG A 53 -17.97 1.88 -9.16
C ARG A 53 -16.52 1.59 -8.83
N ILE A 54 -15.70 2.63 -8.87
CA ILE A 54 -14.26 2.56 -8.65
C ILE A 54 -13.85 3.66 -7.67
N LEU A 55 -12.96 3.30 -6.74
CA LEU A 55 -12.29 4.24 -5.85
C LEU A 55 -10.81 4.32 -6.22
N VAL A 56 -10.25 5.53 -6.13
CA VAL A 56 -8.82 5.80 -6.36
C VAL A 56 -8.28 6.59 -5.19
N THR A 57 -7.17 6.15 -4.62
CA THR A 57 -6.50 6.85 -3.52
C THR A 57 -5.27 7.60 -4.02
N GLY A 58 -4.92 8.70 -3.35
CA GLY A 58 -3.83 9.54 -3.83
C GLY A 58 -3.19 10.44 -2.78
N TYR A 59 -2.39 11.35 -3.29
CA TYR A 59 -1.67 12.34 -2.51
C TYR A 59 -2.62 13.35 -1.86
N ARG A 60 -2.21 13.92 -0.71
CA ARG A 60 -2.98 14.90 0.07
C ARG A 60 -4.34 14.39 0.55
N GLY A 61 -4.42 13.14 0.98
CA GLY A 61 -5.66 12.56 1.49
C GLY A 61 -6.75 12.37 0.44
N LYS A 62 -6.42 12.50 -0.85
CA LYS A 62 -7.42 12.48 -1.90
C LYS A 62 -7.98 11.09 -2.15
N ILE A 63 -9.30 11.01 -2.21
CA ILE A 63 -10.03 9.84 -2.72
C ILE A 63 -10.93 10.33 -3.86
N LEU A 64 -10.84 9.69 -5.01
CA LEU A 64 -11.79 9.87 -6.11
C LEU A 64 -12.73 8.69 -6.20
N GLU A 65 -13.98 8.97 -6.53
CA GLU A 65 -15.00 7.97 -6.82
C GLU A 65 -15.64 8.23 -8.17
N THR A 66 -15.82 7.16 -8.94
CA THR A 66 -16.77 7.10 -10.04
C THR A 66 -17.85 6.07 -9.75
N THR A 67 -19.07 6.32 -10.19
CA THR A 67 -20.22 5.37 -10.16
C THR A 67 -20.78 5.13 -11.54
N ASP A 68 -20.09 5.57 -12.58
CA ASP A 68 -20.51 5.51 -13.98
C ASP A 68 -19.42 5.01 -14.93
N ALA A 69 -18.53 4.15 -14.40
CA ALA A 69 -17.39 3.60 -15.12
C ALA A 69 -16.43 4.69 -15.65
N GLY A 70 -16.19 5.73 -14.84
CA GLY A 70 -15.22 6.79 -15.12
C GLY A 70 -15.65 7.77 -16.18
N ARG A 71 -16.96 7.99 -16.40
CA ARG A 71 -17.47 9.11 -17.19
C ARG A 71 -17.42 10.41 -16.39
N SER A 72 -17.66 10.31 -15.10
CA SER A 72 -17.51 11.39 -14.13
C SER A 72 -16.82 10.93 -12.86
N TRP A 73 -16.18 11.85 -12.15
CA TRP A 73 -15.48 11.59 -10.91
C TRP A 73 -15.85 12.61 -9.84
N ASN A 74 -16.03 12.14 -8.62
CA ASN A 74 -16.27 12.94 -7.44
C ASN A 74 -15.09 12.82 -6.47
N VAL A 75 -14.79 13.89 -5.74
CA VAL A 75 -13.82 13.87 -4.65
C VAL A 75 -14.55 13.54 -3.35
N ILE A 76 -14.14 12.46 -2.68
CA ILE A 76 -14.59 12.14 -1.33
C ILE A 76 -13.67 12.87 -0.36
N GLN A 77 -14.26 13.70 0.53
CA GLN A 77 -13.50 14.43 1.54
C GLN A 77 -13.04 13.47 2.64
N THR A 78 -11.79 13.61 3.05
CA THR A 78 -11.17 12.79 4.10
C THR A 78 -10.73 13.66 5.29
N PRO A 79 -10.57 13.09 6.49
CA PRO A 79 -10.11 13.83 7.67
C PRO A 79 -8.59 14.08 7.70
N THR A 80 -7.87 13.89 6.57
CA THR A 80 -6.41 13.99 6.52
C THR A 80 -5.94 14.61 5.21
N ASP A 81 -4.75 15.25 5.24
CA ASP A 81 -4.01 15.70 4.06
C ASP A 81 -2.79 14.81 3.75
N ARG A 82 -2.61 13.72 4.51
CA ARG A 82 -1.54 12.75 4.29
C ARG A 82 -1.80 11.89 3.05
N ALA A 83 -0.72 11.43 2.41
CA ALA A 83 -0.85 10.54 1.25
C ALA A 83 -1.49 9.20 1.64
N LEU A 84 -2.38 8.70 0.80
CA LEU A 84 -3.14 7.45 0.95
C LEU A 84 -2.62 6.44 -0.07
N TYR A 85 -1.91 5.40 0.40
CA TYR A 85 -1.13 4.51 -0.47
C TYR A 85 -1.86 3.29 -0.94
N ASN A 86 -2.70 2.69 -0.12
CA ASN A 86 -3.35 1.42 -0.45
C ASN A 86 -4.77 1.35 0.12
N ILE A 87 -5.70 0.75 -0.63
CA ILE A 87 -7.13 0.63 -0.28
C ILE A 87 -7.60 -0.81 -0.43
N ARG A 88 -8.26 -1.35 0.59
CA ARG A 88 -8.87 -2.68 0.58
C ARG A 88 -10.23 -2.67 1.24
N PHE A 89 -11.10 -3.56 0.78
CA PHE A 89 -12.44 -3.78 1.32
C PHE A 89 -12.59 -5.24 1.76
N ALA A 90 -13.11 -5.44 2.97
CA ALA A 90 -13.46 -6.76 3.48
C ALA A 90 -14.83 -7.22 2.98
N ASP A 91 -15.72 -6.27 2.74
CA ASP A 91 -17.07 -6.48 2.18
C ASP A 91 -17.60 -5.19 1.54
N ALA A 92 -18.86 -5.16 1.13
CA ALA A 92 -19.47 -4.01 0.47
C ALA A 92 -19.59 -2.75 1.35
N GLN A 93 -19.43 -2.87 2.68
CA GLN A 93 -19.58 -1.77 3.63
C GLN A 93 -18.25 -1.39 4.29
N ASN A 94 -17.42 -2.37 4.62
CA ASN A 94 -16.24 -2.21 5.45
C ASN A 94 -14.98 -2.17 4.61
N GLY A 95 -14.27 -1.04 4.64
CA GLY A 95 -13.02 -0.84 3.93
C GLY A 95 -12.01 -0.05 4.74
N TRP A 96 -10.73 -0.19 4.39
CA TRP A 96 -9.61 0.51 5.01
C TRP A 96 -8.67 1.08 3.96
N ILE A 97 -8.01 2.16 4.35
CA ILE A 97 -6.93 2.80 3.60
C ILE A 97 -5.79 3.04 4.57
N CYS A 98 -4.56 2.78 4.12
CA CYS A 98 -3.36 3.15 4.86
C CYS A 98 -2.52 4.17 4.09
N GLY A 99 -1.55 4.80 4.77
CA GLY A 99 -0.70 5.78 4.10
C GLY A 99 0.41 6.39 4.94
N GLN A 100 0.75 7.60 4.58
CA GLN A 100 1.85 8.38 5.12
C GLN A 100 1.70 8.62 6.64
N ALA A 101 2.82 8.49 7.37
CA ALA A 101 2.92 8.80 8.80
C ALA A 101 1.84 8.10 9.65
N GLY A 102 1.64 6.79 9.39
CA GLY A 102 0.76 5.94 10.18
C GLY A 102 -0.73 6.17 9.97
N VAL A 103 -1.15 6.96 8.97
CA VAL A 103 -2.58 7.16 8.73
C VAL A 103 -3.26 5.85 8.37
N ILE A 104 -4.37 5.58 9.05
CA ILE A 104 -5.31 4.52 8.71
C ILE A 104 -6.71 5.13 8.71
N LEU A 105 -7.41 5.02 7.60
CA LEU A 105 -8.81 5.41 7.47
C LEU A 105 -9.68 4.16 7.37
N ASN A 106 -10.87 4.22 7.96
CA ASN A 106 -11.88 3.17 7.89
C ASN A 106 -13.22 3.73 7.42
N THR A 107 -13.91 2.98 6.59
CA THR A 107 -15.31 3.19 6.20
C THR A 107 -16.18 2.04 6.69
N LYS A 108 -17.44 2.35 7.01
CA LYS A 108 -18.50 1.39 7.36
C LYS A 108 -19.75 1.56 6.49
N ASP A 109 -19.65 2.40 5.46
CA ASP A 109 -20.76 2.75 4.55
C ASP A 109 -20.37 2.55 3.07
N GLY A 110 -19.38 1.68 2.86
CA GLY A 110 -18.89 1.33 1.54
C GLY A 110 -18.05 2.44 0.89
N GLY A 111 -17.35 3.24 1.67
CA GLY A 111 -16.43 4.27 1.18
C GLY A 111 -17.06 5.64 0.94
N LYS A 112 -18.30 5.86 1.36
CA LYS A 112 -18.96 7.19 1.25
C LYS A 112 -18.38 8.17 2.26
N THR A 113 -18.09 7.70 3.47
CA THR A 113 -17.41 8.46 4.52
C THR A 113 -16.24 7.67 5.09
N TRP A 114 -15.21 8.40 5.53
CA TRP A 114 -13.98 7.83 6.09
C TRP A 114 -13.65 8.47 7.42
N THR A 115 -13.26 7.66 8.39
CA THR A 115 -12.83 8.09 9.72
C THR A 115 -11.42 7.62 9.99
N GLU A 116 -10.59 8.47 10.60
CA GLU A 116 -9.22 8.11 10.96
C GLU A 116 -9.21 7.23 12.21
N GLN A 117 -8.44 6.16 12.16
CA GLN A 117 -8.17 5.24 13.28
C GLN A 117 -6.80 5.50 13.87
N LYS A 118 -6.64 5.27 15.17
CA LYS A 118 -5.38 5.46 15.86
C LYS A 118 -4.46 4.25 15.66
N SER A 119 -3.54 4.32 14.72
CA SER A 119 -2.56 3.26 14.42
C SER A 119 -1.48 3.07 15.49
N ASN A 120 -1.22 4.10 16.32
CA ASN A 120 -0.15 4.17 17.33
C ASN A 120 1.28 4.12 16.73
N THR A 121 1.45 4.48 15.46
CA THR A 121 2.75 4.61 14.79
C THR A 121 2.79 5.86 13.91
N ASP A 122 4.00 6.36 13.64
CA ASP A 122 4.30 7.41 12.67
C ASP A 122 5.02 6.86 11.43
N GLN A 123 5.23 5.53 11.38
CA GLN A 123 5.85 4.88 10.22
C GLN A 123 4.93 4.95 9.00
N TYR A 124 5.51 5.01 7.81
CA TYR A 124 4.71 4.95 6.58
C TYR A 124 4.15 3.54 6.41
N LEU A 125 2.86 3.44 6.15
CA LEU A 125 2.16 2.18 5.92
C LEU A 125 1.86 2.10 4.42
N PHE A 126 2.52 1.16 3.73
CA PHE A 126 2.43 1.05 2.27
C PHE A 126 1.32 0.12 1.82
N ALA A 127 0.98 -0.87 2.65
CA ALA A 127 -0.04 -1.86 2.33
C ALA A 127 -1.01 -2.08 3.50
N ILE A 128 -2.24 -2.40 3.17
CA ILE A 128 -3.29 -2.83 4.08
C ILE A 128 -4.03 -4.02 3.49
N TYR A 129 -4.32 -5.03 4.29
CA TYR A 129 -5.08 -6.19 3.86
C TYR A 129 -6.20 -6.53 4.85
N THR A 130 -7.36 -6.90 4.32
CA THR A 130 -8.58 -7.16 5.10
C THR A 130 -8.98 -8.63 4.99
N LEU A 131 -8.75 -9.41 6.05
CA LEU A 131 -9.24 -10.78 6.14
C LEU A 131 -10.74 -10.83 6.45
N SER A 132 -11.21 -9.89 7.25
CA SER A 132 -12.63 -9.75 7.61
C SER A 132 -12.93 -8.31 8.04
N PRO A 133 -14.21 -7.93 8.27
CA PRO A 133 -14.57 -6.63 8.82
C PRO A 133 -13.96 -6.32 10.20
N THR A 134 -13.41 -7.30 10.88
CA THR A 134 -12.76 -7.13 12.18
C THR A 134 -11.28 -7.44 12.15
N HIS A 135 -10.77 -8.21 11.19
CA HIS A 135 -9.38 -8.65 11.13
C HIS A 135 -8.65 -8.03 9.94
N VAL A 136 -7.71 -7.13 10.23
CA VAL A 136 -6.99 -6.33 9.22
C VAL A 136 -5.52 -6.24 9.59
N TYR A 137 -4.66 -6.31 8.58
CA TYR A 137 -3.22 -6.06 8.67
C TYR A 137 -2.84 -4.78 7.94
N ALA A 138 -1.81 -4.07 8.44
CA ALA A 138 -1.14 -2.99 7.72
C ALA A 138 0.37 -3.14 7.83
N ALA A 139 1.08 -2.97 6.72
CA ALA A 139 2.51 -3.18 6.61
C ALA A 139 3.23 -1.93 6.10
N GLY A 140 4.51 -1.72 6.50
CA GLY A 140 5.22 -0.52 6.11
C GLY A 140 6.68 -0.43 6.53
N ASP A 141 7.15 0.80 6.76
CA ASP A 141 8.52 1.13 7.11
C ASP A 141 9.03 0.35 8.32
N LYS A 142 10.33 0.06 8.34
CA LYS A 142 11.04 -0.58 9.45
C LYS A 142 10.37 -1.87 9.91
N SER A 143 10.05 -2.73 8.99
CA SER A 143 9.35 -4.01 9.23
C SER A 143 8.05 -3.85 10.05
N THR A 144 7.44 -2.67 9.98
CA THR A 144 6.19 -2.43 10.69
C THR A 144 5.11 -3.36 10.15
N LEU A 145 4.57 -4.20 11.01
CA LEU A 145 3.35 -4.97 10.78
C LEU A 145 2.37 -4.69 11.91
N LEU A 146 1.25 -4.09 11.58
CA LEU A 146 0.15 -3.84 12.50
C LEU A 146 -0.99 -4.83 12.25
N GLU A 147 -1.66 -5.23 13.31
CA GLU A 147 -2.85 -6.07 13.27
C GLU A 147 -3.94 -5.49 14.13
N THR A 148 -5.16 -5.57 13.64
CA THR A 148 -6.38 -5.42 14.45
C THR A 148 -7.27 -6.63 14.30
N THR A 149 -7.94 -7.03 15.37
CA THR A 149 -8.95 -8.09 15.39
C THR A 149 -10.32 -7.58 15.87
N ASP A 150 -10.45 -6.24 15.98
CA ASP A 150 -11.66 -5.56 16.46
C ASP A 150 -12.12 -4.42 15.53
N GLY A 151 -11.76 -4.51 14.24
CA GLY A 151 -12.16 -3.54 13.23
C GLY A 151 -11.43 -2.20 13.34
N GLY A 152 -10.25 -2.20 13.95
CA GLY A 152 -9.39 -1.02 14.10
C GLY A 152 -9.68 -0.19 15.34
N ALA A 153 -10.47 -0.67 16.30
CA ALA A 153 -10.59 -0.04 17.61
C ALA A 153 -9.25 -0.08 18.35
N ASN A 154 -8.48 -1.15 18.15
CA ASN A 154 -7.11 -1.29 18.65
C ASN A 154 -6.20 -1.88 17.57
N TRP A 155 -5.07 -1.23 17.30
CA TRP A 155 -4.00 -1.71 16.45
C TRP A 155 -2.81 -2.15 17.29
N LYS A 156 -2.27 -3.35 17.02
CA LYS A 156 -1.14 -3.95 17.73
C LYS A 156 0.01 -4.20 16.77
N VAL A 157 1.22 -3.90 17.21
CA VAL A 157 2.44 -4.25 16.45
C VAL A 157 2.65 -5.76 16.52
N ARG A 158 2.86 -6.39 15.36
CA ARG A 158 3.31 -7.77 15.23
C ARG A 158 4.78 -7.79 14.83
N LYS A 159 5.52 -8.73 15.37
CA LYS A 159 6.91 -8.96 14.97
C LYS A 159 6.96 -10.03 13.89
N VAL A 160 7.57 -9.72 12.77
CA VAL A 160 7.95 -10.69 11.75
C VAL A 160 9.35 -11.16 12.11
N ALA A 161 9.49 -12.43 12.47
CA ALA A 161 10.80 -13.00 12.75
C ALA A 161 11.61 -13.06 11.44
N GLN A 162 12.76 -12.41 11.41
CA GLN A 162 13.69 -12.53 10.29
C GLN A 162 14.54 -13.79 10.52
N SER A 163 14.60 -14.66 9.51
CA SER A 163 15.54 -15.78 9.52
C SER A 163 16.96 -15.20 9.41
N LYS A 164 17.83 -15.59 10.35
CA LYS A 164 19.26 -15.30 10.30
C LYS A 164 20.08 -16.50 9.82
N GLU A 165 19.41 -17.55 9.38
CA GLU A 165 20.05 -18.78 8.97
C GLU A 165 20.78 -18.56 7.64
N GLY A 166 22.07 -18.85 7.63
CA GLY A 166 22.92 -18.67 6.44
C GLY A 166 23.42 -17.24 6.15
N ILE A 167 23.08 -16.27 6.99
CA ILE A 167 23.47 -14.86 6.82
C ILE A 167 24.57 -14.51 7.84
N SER A 168 25.65 -13.84 7.40
CA SER A 168 26.66 -13.30 8.34
C SER A 168 26.06 -12.21 9.23
N ASP A 169 26.63 -12.02 10.44
CA ASP A 169 26.13 -10.98 11.35
C ASP A 169 26.17 -9.57 10.75
N ASP A 170 27.13 -9.27 9.88
CA ASP A 170 27.25 -7.98 9.18
C ASP A 170 26.12 -7.79 8.17
N ILE A 171 25.76 -8.83 7.42
CA ILE A 171 24.63 -8.81 6.47
C ILE A 171 23.32 -8.75 7.25
N ALA A 172 23.16 -9.56 8.32
CA ALA A 172 21.96 -9.51 9.17
C ALA A 172 21.73 -8.13 9.79
N LEU A 173 22.81 -7.37 10.05
CA LEU A 173 22.71 -5.98 10.51
C LEU A 173 22.34 -5.02 9.38
N ALA A 174 22.83 -5.25 8.16
CA ALA A 174 22.52 -4.41 6.99
C ALA A 174 21.07 -4.56 6.51
N VAL A 175 20.47 -5.75 6.65
CA VAL A 175 19.07 -6.04 6.29
C VAL A 175 18.11 -5.95 7.48
N GLN A 176 18.56 -5.37 8.60
CA GLN A 176 17.72 -5.18 9.76
C GLN A 176 16.58 -4.20 9.42
N ASP A 177 15.35 -4.58 9.77
CA ASP A 177 14.16 -3.77 9.60
C ASP A 177 13.85 -3.32 8.14
N PRO A 178 13.79 -4.24 7.14
CA PRO A 178 13.45 -3.88 5.76
C PRO A 178 12.07 -3.26 5.68
N ILE A 179 11.85 -2.46 4.66
CA ILE A 179 10.52 -1.93 4.35
C ILE A 179 9.65 -3.07 3.82
N PHE A 180 8.45 -3.21 4.35
CA PHE A 180 7.41 -4.05 3.79
C PHE A 180 6.53 -3.21 2.86
N TYR A 181 6.54 -3.56 1.57
CA TYR A 181 5.82 -2.78 0.56
C TYR A 181 4.42 -3.30 0.27
N ASP A 182 4.20 -4.61 0.42
CA ASP A 182 2.88 -5.19 0.17
C ASP A 182 2.62 -6.40 1.07
N ILE A 183 1.34 -6.64 1.33
CA ILE A 183 0.83 -7.78 2.09
C ILE A 183 -0.45 -8.28 1.44
N GLU A 184 -0.54 -9.58 1.21
CA GLU A 184 -1.72 -10.22 0.64
C GLU A 184 -1.98 -11.59 1.25
N PHE A 185 -3.24 -11.99 1.30
CA PHE A 185 -3.68 -13.31 1.72
C PHE A 185 -4.56 -13.94 0.65
N ALA A 186 -4.37 -15.23 0.39
CA ALA A 186 -5.22 -16.01 -0.50
C ALA A 186 -6.46 -16.55 0.22
N ASP A 187 -6.37 -16.73 1.53
CA ASP A 187 -7.45 -17.12 2.44
C ASP A 187 -7.16 -16.61 3.86
N ASP A 188 -7.92 -17.03 4.86
CA ASP A 188 -7.76 -16.60 6.26
C ASP A 188 -6.51 -17.18 6.96
N GLN A 189 -5.79 -18.13 6.34
CA GLN A 189 -4.60 -18.76 6.88
C GLN A 189 -3.33 -18.41 6.11
N HIS A 190 -3.40 -18.34 4.76
CA HIS A 190 -2.24 -18.23 3.89
C HIS A 190 -2.07 -16.80 3.38
N GLY A 191 -0.94 -16.19 3.72
CA GLY A 191 -0.60 -14.83 3.31
C GLY A 191 0.88 -14.62 3.06
N TRP A 192 1.22 -13.53 2.37
CA TRP A 192 2.59 -13.17 2.00
C TRP A 192 2.83 -11.68 2.23
N ILE A 193 4.06 -11.37 2.64
CA ILE A 193 4.60 -10.01 2.75
C ILE A 193 5.81 -9.93 1.82
N VAL A 194 5.91 -8.85 1.04
CA VAL A 194 7.08 -8.57 0.20
C VAL A 194 7.69 -7.22 0.52
N GLY A 195 9.00 -7.07 0.26
CA GLY A 195 9.71 -5.86 0.63
C GLY A 195 11.14 -5.77 0.09
N GLU A 196 11.96 -4.99 0.80
CA GLU A 196 13.36 -4.76 0.46
C GLU A 196 14.22 -6.03 0.56
N PHE A 197 15.35 -6.02 -0.13
CA PHE A 197 16.34 -7.12 -0.12
C PHE A 197 15.73 -8.49 -0.45
N GLY A 198 14.84 -8.53 -1.43
CA GLY A 198 14.16 -9.75 -1.84
C GLY A 198 13.21 -10.33 -0.80
N THR A 199 12.86 -9.56 0.24
CA THR A 199 11.97 -10.05 1.30
C THR A 199 10.70 -10.65 0.71
N ILE A 200 10.50 -11.95 0.98
CA ILE A 200 9.24 -12.68 0.81
C ILE A 200 9.03 -13.50 2.07
N HIS A 201 8.08 -13.13 2.90
CA HIS A 201 7.67 -13.89 4.07
C HIS A 201 6.28 -14.47 3.84
N ALA A 202 6.06 -15.71 4.22
CA ALA A 202 4.77 -16.37 4.16
C ALA A 202 4.25 -16.78 5.53
N THR A 203 2.94 -16.80 5.68
CA THR A 203 2.23 -17.36 6.82
C THR A 203 1.29 -18.46 6.35
N THR A 204 1.07 -19.46 7.21
CA THR A 204 0.08 -20.53 7.04
C THR A 204 -0.85 -20.65 8.26
N ASP A 205 -0.80 -19.66 9.15
CA ASP A 205 -1.56 -19.62 10.41
C ASP A 205 -2.26 -18.27 10.62
N GLY A 206 -2.59 -17.58 9.53
CA GLY A 206 -3.31 -16.30 9.55
C GLY A 206 -2.48 -15.15 10.09
N GLY A 207 -1.15 -15.19 9.90
CA GLY A 207 -0.22 -14.10 10.27
C GLY A 207 0.29 -14.18 11.71
N GLN A 208 0.08 -15.30 12.42
CA GLN A 208 0.65 -15.48 13.75
C GLN A 208 2.16 -15.73 13.69
N THR A 209 2.59 -16.52 12.70
CA THR A 209 4.01 -16.73 12.39
C THR A 209 4.29 -16.47 10.91
N TRP A 210 5.51 -16.02 10.61
CA TRP A 210 5.97 -15.71 9.26
C TRP A 210 7.31 -16.39 9.00
N THR A 211 7.45 -17.02 7.84
CA THR A 211 8.67 -17.74 7.41
C THR A 211 9.19 -17.14 6.12
N ALA A 212 10.50 -16.92 6.04
CA ALA A 212 11.17 -16.42 4.83
C ALA A 212 11.13 -17.45 3.71
N GLN A 213 10.89 -17.01 2.47
CA GLN A 213 10.78 -17.85 1.27
C GLN A 213 11.69 -17.43 0.11
N GLN A 214 12.44 -16.34 0.26
CA GLN A 214 13.29 -15.79 -0.81
C GLN A 214 14.51 -16.63 -1.18
N GLU A 215 14.89 -17.61 -0.38
CA GLU A 215 16.10 -18.41 -0.61
C GLU A 215 16.11 -19.13 -1.96
N SER A 216 14.95 -19.54 -2.46
CA SER A 216 14.82 -20.18 -3.77
C SER A 216 15.14 -19.27 -4.96
N LEU A 217 15.20 -17.95 -4.75
CA LEU A 217 15.64 -16.96 -5.74
C LEU A 217 17.17 -16.84 -5.80
N LEU A 218 17.89 -17.36 -4.82
CA LEU A 218 19.34 -17.45 -4.85
C LEU A 218 19.75 -18.57 -5.82
N GLY A 219 20.69 -18.31 -6.70
CA GLY A 219 21.13 -19.26 -7.72
C GLY A 219 21.65 -18.52 -8.94
N GLU A 220 21.43 -18.98 -10.13
CA GLU A 220 21.94 -18.48 -11.40
C GLU A 220 22.26 -16.98 -11.48
N GLY A 221 23.46 -16.60 -10.96
CA GLY A 221 23.96 -15.22 -10.96
C GLY A 221 23.63 -14.37 -9.73
N ILE A 222 22.78 -14.83 -8.82
CA ILE A 222 22.49 -14.15 -7.54
C ILE A 222 23.04 -15.04 -6.43
N VAL A 223 24.14 -14.58 -5.81
CA VAL A 223 24.85 -15.34 -4.77
C VAL A 223 24.68 -14.77 -3.37
N ASP A 224 24.17 -13.55 -3.27
CA ASP A 224 23.96 -12.85 -2.01
C ASP A 224 22.50 -12.36 -1.92
N ILE A 225 21.92 -12.42 -0.72
CA ILE A 225 20.58 -11.91 -0.43
C ILE A 225 20.48 -10.39 -0.69
N LEU A 226 21.59 -9.66 -0.55
CA LEU A 226 21.65 -8.22 -0.83
C LEU A 226 21.51 -7.90 -2.32
N ASP A 227 21.78 -8.87 -3.20
CA ASP A 227 21.63 -8.73 -4.65
C ASP A 227 20.20 -9.06 -5.11
N LEU A 228 19.35 -9.57 -4.21
CA LEU A 228 17.94 -9.80 -4.51
C LEU A 228 17.19 -8.48 -4.71
N PRO A 229 16.33 -8.38 -5.72
CA PRO A 229 15.60 -7.16 -6.00
C PRO A 229 14.58 -6.85 -4.87
N THR A 230 14.38 -5.58 -4.56
CA THR A 230 13.22 -5.16 -3.77
C THR A 230 11.95 -5.52 -4.52
N PHE A 231 10.99 -6.16 -3.85
CA PHE A 231 9.65 -6.40 -4.36
C PHE A 231 8.67 -5.35 -3.82
N PHE A 232 7.89 -4.72 -4.72
CA PHE A 232 6.96 -3.64 -4.38
C PHE A 232 5.51 -4.08 -4.31
N GLY A 233 5.15 -5.19 -4.94
CA GLY A 233 3.80 -5.70 -4.94
C GLY A 233 3.76 -7.21 -5.08
N VAL A 234 2.74 -7.83 -4.52
CA VAL A 234 2.48 -9.25 -4.57
C VAL A 234 1.00 -9.51 -4.86
N HIS A 235 0.68 -10.53 -5.63
CA HIS A 235 -0.71 -10.93 -5.89
C HIS A 235 -0.83 -12.43 -6.02
N PHE A 236 -1.74 -13.02 -5.25
CA PHE A 236 -2.07 -14.44 -5.24
C PHE A 236 -3.51 -14.67 -5.69
N VAL A 237 -3.74 -15.63 -6.56
CA VAL A 237 -5.10 -16.03 -6.98
C VAL A 237 -5.66 -17.19 -6.15
N ASN A 238 -4.79 -17.92 -5.47
CA ASN A 238 -5.10 -19.01 -4.55
C ASN A 238 -3.87 -19.28 -3.68
N THR A 239 -3.94 -20.29 -2.80
CA THR A 239 -2.84 -20.64 -1.89
C THR A 239 -1.58 -21.20 -2.57
N GLN A 240 -1.60 -21.42 -3.89
CA GLN A 240 -0.49 -22.01 -4.63
C GLN A 240 0.14 -21.05 -5.64
N GLU A 241 -0.68 -20.25 -6.34
CA GLU A 241 -0.21 -19.46 -7.46
C GLU A 241 -0.18 -17.97 -7.14
N GLY A 242 1.00 -17.37 -7.24
CA GLY A 242 1.23 -15.96 -7.02
C GLY A 242 2.40 -15.40 -7.81
N ILE A 243 2.43 -14.07 -7.90
CA ILE A 243 3.50 -13.28 -8.54
C ILE A 243 3.91 -12.12 -7.65
N ALA A 244 5.19 -11.77 -7.67
CA ALA A 244 5.74 -10.58 -7.04
C ALA A 244 6.49 -9.75 -8.08
N ALA A 245 6.36 -8.42 -8.02
CA ALA A 245 6.97 -7.49 -8.96
C ALA A 245 7.90 -6.52 -8.24
N GLY A 246 9.02 -6.17 -8.87
CA GLY A 246 10.07 -5.43 -8.15
C GLY A 246 11.01 -4.61 -9.02
N LEU A 247 12.16 -4.30 -8.44
CA LEU A 247 13.24 -3.55 -9.08
C LEU A 247 13.76 -4.26 -10.35
N GLU A 248 14.38 -3.50 -11.23
CA GLU A 248 15.03 -3.98 -12.46
C GLU A 248 14.11 -4.78 -13.39
N GLY A 249 12.81 -4.46 -13.34
CA GLY A 249 11.82 -5.16 -14.15
C GLY A 249 11.61 -6.63 -13.76
N LYS A 250 12.07 -7.04 -12.57
CA LYS A 250 11.98 -8.43 -12.13
C LYS A 250 10.55 -8.79 -11.72
N ILE A 251 10.13 -9.95 -12.16
CA ILE A 251 8.87 -10.59 -11.76
C ILE A 251 9.21 -11.98 -11.27
N ALA A 252 8.93 -12.27 -10.01
CA ALA A 252 9.05 -13.61 -9.46
C ALA A 252 7.66 -14.29 -9.43
N ARG A 253 7.63 -15.60 -9.68
CA ARG A 253 6.41 -16.41 -9.68
C ARG A 253 6.59 -17.66 -8.84
N THR A 254 5.51 -18.03 -8.16
CA THR A 254 5.37 -19.33 -7.49
C THR A 254 4.17 -20.09 -8.02
N LYS A 255 4.23 -21.44 -7.93
CA LYS A 255 3.13 -22.37 -8.26
C LYS A 255 2.88 -23.38 -7.12
N ASP A 256 3.52 -23.18 -5.99
CA ASP A 256 3.52 -24.09 -4.83
C ASP A 256 3.38 -23.36 -3.49
N GLY A 257 2.76 -22.16 -3.52
CA GLY A 257 2.53 -21.36 -2.31
C GLY A 257 3.79 -20.70 -1.78
N GLY A 258 4.80 -20.50 -2.64
CA GLY A 258 6.05 -19.86 -2.30
C GLY A 258 7.09 -20.81 -1.71
N GLN A 259 6.88 -22.15 -1.72
CA GLN A 259 7.95 -23.09 -1.39
C GLN A 259 9.12 -22.91 -2.36
N THR A 260 8.80 -22.62 -3.63
CA THR A 260 9.76 -22.18 -4.64
C THR A 260 9.29 -20.93 -5.36
N TRP A 261 10.22 -20.00 -5.57
CA TRP A 261 10.05 -18.83 -6.40
C TRP A 261 11.07 -18.87 -7.53
N ALA A 262 10.67 -18.47 -8.72
CA ALA A 262 11.55 -18.34 -9.88
C ALA A 262 11.25 -17.05 -10.63
N PHE A 263 12.28 -16.42 -11.23
CA PHE A 263 12.07 -15.25 -12.08
C PHE A 263 11.42 -15.65 -13.39
N ASP A 264 10.34 -14.95 -13.73
CA ASP A 264 9.66 -15.08 -15.01
C ASP A 264 10.50 -14.48 -16.14
N THR A 265 10.35 -15.03 -17.35
CA THR A 265 10.98 -14.51 -18.55
C THR A 265 10.16 -13.35 -19.11
N VAL A 266 10.82 -12.26 -19.47
CA VAL A 266 10.28 -11.21 -20.30
C VAL A 266 10.70 -11.48 -21.75
N ASP A 267 9.83 -11.23 -22.73
CA ASP A 267 10.14 -11.42 -24.17
C ASP A 267 11.46 -10.69 -24.52
N GLU A 268 12.39 -11.37 -25.19
CA GLU A 268 13.72 -10.85 -25.52
C GLU A 268 13.71 -9.49 -26.27
N LYS A 269 12.57 -9.14 -26.88
CA LYS A 269 12.36 -7.85 -27.54
C LYS A 269 11.93 -6.73 -26.59
N VAL A 270 11.72 -7.06 -25.32
CA VAL A 270 11.24 -6.16 -24.29
C VAL A 270 12.32 -6.04 -23.21
N GLU A 271 13.15 -5.01 -23.30
CA GLU A 271 14.07 -4.68 -22.22
C GLU A 271 13.33 -3.86 -21.17
N VAL A 272 13.21 -4.36 -19.95
CA VAL A 272 12.60 -3.69 -18.81
C VAL A 272 13.66 -3.55 -17.72
N GLN A 273 14.05 -2.31 -17.45
CA GLN A 273 14.99 -1.95 -16.37
C GLN A 273 14.30 -1.13 -15.29
N ASP A 274 13.16 -0.53 -15.63
CA ASP A 274 12.39 0.28 -14.71
C ASP A 274 11.71 -0.57 -13.63
N PRO A 275 11.55 -0.04 -12.40
CA PRO A 275 10.81 -0.71 -11.33
C PRO A 275 9.37 -1.05 -11.72
N LEU A 276 8.95 -2.26 -11.39
CA LEU A 276 7.58 -2.73 -11.50
C LEU A 276 6.93 -2.70 -10.12
N TYR A 277 5.74 -2.07 -10.00
CA TYR A 277 5.16 -1.74 -8.69
C TYR A 277 3.98 -2.62 -8.29
N ALA A 278 3.02 -2.82 -9.17
CA ALA A 278 1.78 -3.50 -8.83
C ALA A 278 1.47 -4.63 -9.84
N PRO A 279 1.47 -5.88 -9.39
CA PRO A 279 1.01 -7.02 -10.17
C PRO A 279 -0.48 -7.26 -10.00
N PHE A 280 -1.10 -7.88 -11.03
CA PHE A 280 -2.45 -8.43 -10.96
C PHE A 280 -2.49 -9.75 -11.74
N LEU A 281 -2.99 -10.81 -11.12
CA LEU A 281 -3.06 -12.15 -11.68
C LEU A 281 -4.51 -12.64 -11.66
N PHE A 282 -4.98 -13.18 -12.78
CA PHE A 282 -6.26 -13.87 -12.90
C PHE A 282 -6.11 -15.37 -12.65
N PRO A 283 -7.17 -16.07 -12.20
CA PRO A 283 -7.14 -17.52 -12.00
C PRO A 283 -6.84 -18.35 -13.23
N ASP A 284 -7.06 -17.83 -14.45
CA ASP A 284 -6.72 -18.48 -15.72
C ASP A 284 -5.25 -18.28 -16.12
N GLY A 285 -4.48 -17.55 -15.33
CA GLY A 285 -3.07 -17.24 -15.57
C GLY A 285 -2.82 -15.97 -16.39
N LYS A 286 -3.87 -15.26 -16.85
CA LYS A 286 -3.71 -13.92 -17.41
C LYS A 286 -3.18 -12.98 -16.33
N ALA A 287 -2.20 -12.14 -16.67
CA ALA A 287 -1.58 -11.28 -15.68
C ALA A 287 -1.19 -9.91 -16.25
N TRP A 288 -1.10 -8.93 -15.35
CA TRP A 288 -0.71 -7.55 -15.61
C TRP A 288 0.31 -7.11 -14.55
N VAL A 289 1.26 -6.30 -14.98
CA VAL A 289 2.17 -5.60 -14.05
C VAL A 289 2.36 -4.18 -14.55
N VAL A 290 2.29 -3.21 -13.64
CA VAL A 290 2.50 -1.79 -13.94
C VAL A 290 3.72 -1.25 -13.19
N GLY A 291 4.40 -0.24 -13.77
CA GLY A 291 5.66 0.24 -13.22
C GLY A 291 6.01 1.68 -13.55
N ALA A 292 7.28 2.03 -13.33
CA ALA A 292 7.85 3.33 -13.65
C ALA A 292 7.90 3.54 -15.18
N GLY A 293 8.12 4.80 -15.61
CA GLY A 293 8.25 5.14 -17.02
C GLY A 293 6.98 4.90 -17.86
N GLY A 294 5.84 4.56 -17.25
CA GLY A 294 4.62 4.16 -17.96
C GLY A 294 4.64 2.70 -18.40
N GLU A 295 5.53 1.88 -17.81
CA GLU A 295 5.66 0.47 -18.15
C GLU A 295 4.40 -0.30 -17.76
N VAL A 296 3.88 -1.07 -18.71
CA VAL A 296 2.78 -2.01 -18.48
C VAL A 296 3.10 -3.30 -19.21
N LEU A 297 3.23 -4.37 -18.46
CA LEU A 297 3.45 -5.71 -18.98
C LEU A 297 2.19 -6.54 -18.84
N THR A 298 1.99 -7.48 -19.77
CA THR A 298 0.91 -8.45 -19.72
C THR A 298 1.41 -9.84 -20.12
N ARG A 299 0.80 -10.85 -19.56
CA ARG A 299 1.00 -12.25 -19.92
C ARG A 299 -0.36 -12.89 -20.15
N GLU A 300 -0.55 -13.49 -21.31
CA GLU A 300 -1.78 -14.20 -21.67
C GLU A 300 -1.78 -15.62 -21.07
N PRO A 301 -2.96 -16.23 -20.85
CA PRO A 301 -3.08 -17.59 -20.36
C PRO A 301 -2.24 -18.59 -21.18
N GLY A 302 -1.50 -19.46 -20.48
CA GLY A 302 -0.65 -20.48 -21.11
C GLY A 302 0.64 -19.94 -21.76
N GLN A 303 0.92 -18.66 -21.68
CA GLN A 303 2.19 -18.09 -22.11
C GLN A 303 3.17 -18.00 -20.92
N GLU A 304 4.45 -18.26 -21.19
CA GLU A 304 5.50 -18.18 -20.17
C GLU A 304 6.12 -16.77 -20.10
N ALA A 305 6.26 -16.09 -21.24
CA ALA A 305 6.93 -14.80 -21.32
C ALA A 305 5.95 -13.62 -21.22
N TRP A 306 6.38 -12.59 -20.48
CA TRP A 306 5.71 -11.30 -20.39
C TRP A 306 5.98 -10.46 -21.63
N LYS A 307 5.00 -9.66 -22.03
CA LYS A 307 5.07 -8.73 -23.17
C LYS A 307 4.64 -7.34 -22.75
N ARG A 308 5.18 -6.32 -23.41
CA ARG A 308 4.71 -4.95 -23.23
C ARG A 308 3.29 -4.81 -23.77
N ALA A 309 2.39 -4.27 -22.93
CA ALA A 309 1.01 -4.01 -23.32
C ALA A 309 0.91 -2.87 -24.33
N LYS A 310 -0.05 -2.95 -25.23
CA LYS A 310 -0.33 -1.88 -26.21
C LYS A 310 -1.34 -0.90 -25.62
N LEU A 311 -0.87 0.21 -25.06
CA LEU A 311 -1.75 1.23 -24.46
C LEU A 311 -2.38 2.18 -25.50
N GLY A 312 -1.87 2.23 -26.75
CA GLY A 312 -2.32 3.19 -27.75
C GLY A 312 -1.83 4.62 -27.52
N MET A 313 -1.09 4.87 -26.41
CA MET A 313 -0.51 6.16 -26.04
C MET A 313 0.85 5.94 -25.40
N ARG A 314 1.67 7.01 -25.35
CA ARG A 314 2.90 7.01 -24.56
C ARG A 314 2.66 7.66 -23.20
N LEU A 315 3.14 7.01 -22.15
CA LEU A 315 3.11 7.51 -20.78
C LEU A 315 4.56 7.76 -20.33
N PHE A 316 4.80 8.88 -19.65
CA PHE A 316 6.09 9.25 -19.09
C PHE A 316 5.95 9.48 -17.59
N THR A 317 5.26 8.57 -16.92
CA THR A 317 4.96 8.64 -15.49
C THR A 317 5.06 7.28 -14.87
N TRP A 318 5.10 7.23 -13.56
CA TRP A 318 4.96 5.98 -12.84
C TRP A 318 3.48 5.58 -12.74
N LEU A 319 3.23 4.28 -12.80
CA LEU A 319 1.93 3.63 -12.60
C LEU A 319 2.03 2.76 -11.36
N ARG A 320 1.17 2.96 -10.38
CA ARG A 320 1.31 2.34 -9.06
C ARG A 320 0.15 1.43 -8.68
N GLY A 321 -0.99 1.56 -9.30
CA GLY A 321 -2.16 0.72 -9.03
C GLY A 321 -2.71 0.12 -10.30
N VAL A 322 -3.05 -1.16 -10.23
CA VAL A 322 -3.80 -1.89 -11.25
C VAL A 322 -4.82 -2.78 -10.54
N ASP A 323 -6.08 -2.71 -10.97
CA ASP A 323 -7.13 -3.59 -10.45
C ASP A 323 -8.14 -3.90 -11.56
N PHE A 324 -8.68 -5.10 -11.52
CA PHE A 324 -9.72 -5.56 -12.43
C PHE A 324 -10.92 -6.07 -11.64
N PHE A 325 -12.09 -5.58 -12.00
CA PHE A 325 -13.34 -6.11 -11.44
C PHE A 325 -13.65 -7.49 -12.05
N ASP A 326 -13.40 -7.65 -13.35
CA ASP A 326 -13.54 -8.89 -14.12
C ASP A 326 -12.54 -8.91 -15.27
N HIS A 327 -12.55 -9.96 -16.09
CA HIS A 327 -11.63 -10.11 -17.23
C HIS A 327 -11.69 -8.97 -18.26
N ASN A 328 -12.76 -8.19 -18.30
CA ASN A 328 -12.95 -7.12 -19.28
C ASN A 328 -12.71 -5.74 -18.67
N ASN A 329 -13.13 -5.51 -17.42
CA ASN A 329 -13.16 -4.19 -16.81
C ASN A 329 -11.99 -4.01 -15.85
N GLY A 330 -11.00 -3.21 -16.27
CA GLY A 330 -9.78 -2.95 -15.50
C GLY A 330 -9.40 -1.47 -15.49
N TRP A 331 -8.55 -1.12 -14.52
CA TRP A 331 -8.11 0.23 -14.24
C TRP A 331 -6.61 0.26 -13.91
N ILE A 332 -5.94 1.31 -14.35
CA ILE A 332 -4.54 1.61 -14.02
C ILE A 332 -4.48 3.06 -13.56
N VAL A 333 -3.74 3.31 -12.47
CA VAL A 333 -3.57 4.66 -11.92
C VAL A 333 -2.10 4.98 -11.65
N GLY A 334 -1.77 6.29 -11.67
CA GLY A 334 -0.39 6.72 -11.46
C GLY A 334 -0.22 8.23 -11.29
N GLY A 335 1.00 8.70 -11.54
CA GLY A 335 1.38 10.10 -11.46
C GLY A 335 0.72 10.98 -12.52
N PHE A 336 0.79 12.30 -12.31
CA PHE A 336 0.21 13.32 -13.19
C PHE A 336 -1.29 13.09 -13.49
N GLY A 337 -2.06 12.67 -12.49
CA GLY A 337 -3.49 12.43 -12.63
C GLY A 337 -3.86 11.27 -13.55
N THR A 338 -2.93 10.36 -13.83
CA THR A 338 -3.17 9.26 -14.75
C THR A 338 -4.22 8.30 -14.18
N ILE A 339 -5.32 8.14 -14.91
CA ILE A 339 -6.32 7.09 -14.73
C ILE A 339 -6.63 6.51 -16.11
N LEU A 340 -6.32 5.26 -16.34
CA LEU A 340 -6.65 4.52 -17.54
C LEU A 340 -7.72 3.47 -17.23
N LYS A 341 -8.58 3.20 -18.20
CA LYS A 341 -9.58 2.14 -18.11
C LYS A 341 -9.60 1.28 -19.36
N THR A 342 -9.91 0.01 -19.18
CA THR A 342 -10.25 -0.93 -20.24
C THR A 342 -11.64 -1.51 -20.01
N LYS A 343 -12.31 -1.91 -21.10
CA LYS A 343 -13.60 -2.63 -21.11
C LYS A 343 -13.54 -3.89 -21.98
N ASP A 344 -12.37 -4.24 -22.45
CA ASP A 344 -12.13 -5.34 -23.39
C ASP A 344 -10.94 -6.23 -22.96
N GLY A 345 -10.65 -6.23 -21.65
CA GLY A 345 -9.60 -7.05 -21.05
C GLY A 345 -8.20 -6.59 -21.40
N GLY A 346 -8.01 -5.28 -21.60
CA GLY A 346 -6.72 -4.65 -21.86
C GLY A 346 -6.29 -4.68 -23.33
N LYS A 347 -7.18 -5.03 -24.26
CA LYS A 347 -6.90 -4.89 -25.69
C LYS A 347 -6.81 -3.42 -26.07
N THR A 348 -7.65 -2.59 -25.45
CA THR A 348 -7.60 -1.13 -25.57
C THR A 348 -7.64 -0.47 -24.18
N TRP A 349 -6.88 0.63 -24.03
CA TRP A 349 -6.86 1.44 -22.83
C TRP A 349 -7.19 2.90 -23.20
N THR A 350 -8.03 3.53 -22.42
CA THR A 350 -8.44 4.93 -22.62
C THR A 350 -8.27 5.73 -21.36
N PRO A 351 -7.83 7.01 -21.42
CA PRO A 351 -7.86 7.92 -20.28
C PRO A 351 -9.28 8.09 -19.76
N SER A 352 -9.42 8.19 -18.44
CA SER A 352 -10.71 8.36 -17.78
C SER A 352 -10.95 9.77 -17.24
N LEU A 353 -9.88 10.53 -16.98
CA LEU A 353 -9.93 11.97 -16.74
C LEU A 353 -9.36 12.65 -17.97
N ALA A 354 -10.16 13.41 -18.69
CA ALA A 354 -9.78 14.24 -19.84
C ALA A 354 -10.13 15.70 -19.56
#